data_fc4c0208effb466269afef3e2abbf8ea
#
_entry.id   fc4c0208effb466269afef3e2abbf8ea
#
_cell.length_a   1.000
_cell.length_b   1.000
_cell.length_c   1.000
_cell.angle_alpha   90.00
_cell.angle_beta   90.00
_cell.angle_gamma   90.00
#
_symmetry.space_group_name_H-M   'P 1'
#
loop_
_entity.id
_entity.type
_entity.pdbx_description
1 polymer ?
#
loop_
_entity_poly.entity_id
_entity_poly.type
_entity_poly.pdbx_seq_one_letter_code
_entity_poly.pdbx_strand_id
1 'polypeptide(L)'
;PYGARVANYGDSYVYALNTNMDLTFKIMKGLTLSVQGAANYSHVPSYSFTSSLAKPGQISGMENASRMNLFWQNTNNVTYNTSFGDHHLTATAVFEASGAEGRNLKLTGSDLANEFVGYWNAKNAKTRDGENGYSAEAIVSGLGRIMYNYKGKYMLTGTFRADGSSKFQKKNKWGYFPSAAVAWDVAKENFMSKQNIVQQLKLRASFGVVGNQSIGAYTTLGMLAPTNYDGYGSDAIHTGYWTGNLATPDVTWESTYQYNIGLDASVLDGRLSFTAEWFRKDTKDLLLRKPAPQYNGGGSFWVNQGEVRNSGVEFTITATPLTDKDIFGWETSLNASYLKNKIIDLAGSDFIVGENYTSIGGGPIQIKKVGYPIGSFYLYEWANFNDQGANLYKHQSNGSLTTNPGADDLVTKGQAEPNWTFGWNNTFTWKNWTLNLFINAALGQDRLNVSRYAMGSMTGVYRFISLSDAYYKSWDKVANKADAVYASHKNSDNRNYPDSDFWLEDASFVKLKNISLTYNIPKKITKVADIQLSVSAQNLFTLTKYTGMDPEVYSESDYGFNGVDMGSYPVPRTFTFGMKLNF
;
A
#
# COMPACT_ATOMS: atom_id res chain seq x y z
N PRO A 1 14.92 16.79 25.94
CA PRO A 1 14.90 15.92 24.75
C PRO A 1 16.21 15.16 24.52
N TYR A 2 17.40 15.80 24.67
CA TYR A 2 18.68 15.12 24.45
C TYR A 2 18.96 14.05 25.51
N GLY A 3 18.73 14.36 26.78
CA GLY A 3 18.91 13.40 27.88
C GLY A 3 18.04 12.16 27.76
N ALA A 4 16.81 12.29 27.28
CA ALA A 4 15.90 11.18 27.03
C ALA A 4 16.41 10.22 25.92
N ARG A 5 17.05 10.77 24.89
CA ARG A 5 17.62 9.96 23.79
C ARG A 5 18.86 9.17 24.19
N VAL A 6 19.64 9.70 25.13
CA VAL A 6 20.85 9.02 25.63
C VAL A 6 20.50 7.98 26.70
N ALA A 7 19.44 8.24 27.47
CA ALA A 7 19.00 7.35 28.55
C ALA A 7 18.19 6.13 28.06
N ASN A 8 17.49 6.25 26.92
CA ASN A 8 16.75 5.16 26.30
C ASN A 8 17.53 4.61 25.11
N TYR A 9 17.72 3.30 25.06
CA TYR A 9 18.44 2.64 23.97
C TYR A 9 17.85 1.27 23.67
N GLY A 10 18.14 0.77 22.47
CA GLY A 10 17.72 -0.55 22.07
C GLY A 10 18.51 -1.05 20.87
N ASP A 11 18.61 -2.37 20.77
CA ASP A 11 19.29 -3.08 19.70
C ASP A 11 18.32 -4.04 19.03
N SER A 12 18.41 -4.14 17.72
CA SER A 12 17.68 -5.15 16.95
C SER A 12 18.60 -5.76 15.91
N TYR A 13 18.60 -7.07 15.84
CA TYR A 13 19.41 -7.83 14.89
C TYR A 13 18.50 -8.61 13.95
N VAL A 14 18.86 -8.68 12.68
CA VAL A 14 18.13 -9.48 11.69
C VAL A 14 19.05 -10.57 11.16
N TYR A 15 18.71 -11.80 11.47
CA TYR A 15 19.33 -12.98 10.88
C TYR A 15 18.38 -13.53 9.82
N ALA A 16 18.79 -13.53 8.56
CA ALA A 16 17.96 -14.01 7.46
C ALA A 16 18.71 -15.01 6.61
N LEU A 17 18.05 -16.12 6.29
CA LEU A 17 18.52 -17.13 5.36
C LEU A 17 17.45 -17.31 4.27
N ASN A 18 17.81 -16.98 3.03
CA ASN A 18 16.96 -17.19 1.88
C ASN A 18 17.61 -18.23 0.96
N THR A 19 16.91 -19.30 0.70
CA THR A 19 17.38 -20.42 -0.15
C THR A 19 16.39 -20.68 -1.26
N ASN A 20 16.89 -20.80 -2.48
CA ASN A 20 16.11 -21.21 -3.64
C ASN A 20 16.88 -22.31 -4.37
N MET A 21 16.16 -23.35 -4.78
CA MET A 21 16.66 -24.45 -5.59
C MET A 21 15.74 -24.64 -6.77
N ASP A 22 16.27 -24.73 -7.97
CA ASP A 22 15.55 -25.03 -9.20
C ASP A 22 16.26 -26.17 -9.92
N LEU A 23 15.53 -27.25 -10.15
CA LEU A 23 16.00 -28.42 -10.89
C LEU A 23 15.10 -28.61 -12.11
N THR A 24 15.67 -28.51 -13.30
CA THR A 24 14.94 -28.72 -14.55
C THR A 24 15.42 -29.99 -15.25
N PHE A 25 14.49 -30.89 -15.43
CA PHE A 25 14.70 -32.18 -16.10
C PHE A 25 14.05 -32.18 -17.49
N LYS A 26 14.82 -32.38 -18.52
CA LYS A 26 14.31 -32.65 -19.88
C LYS A 26 13.98 -34.12 -20.00
N ILE A 27 12.70 -34.49 -19.87
CA ILE A 27 12.23 -35.86 -19.85
C ILE A 27 12.28 -36.47 -21.27
N MET A 28 11.77 -35.70 -22.24
CA MET A 28 11.81 -36.03 -23.66
C MET A 28 11.68 -34.75 -24.50
N LYS A 29 11.75 -34.88 -25.81
CA LYS A 29 11.58 -33.71 -26.71
C LYS A 29 10.24 -33.00 -26.43
N GLY A 30 10.31 -31.75 -26.04
CA GLY A 30 9.16 -30.91 -25.72
C GLY A 30 8.63 -31.08 -24.30
N LEU A 31 8.99 -32.13 -23.52
CA LEU A 31 8.51 -32.34 -22.16
C LEU A 31 9.60 -32.00 -21.13
N THR A 32 9.32 -31.07 -20.27
CA THR A 32 10.19 -30.65 -19.16
C THR A 32 9.46 -30.76 -17.82
N LEU A 33 10.19 -31.20 -16.78
CA LEU A 33 9.78 -31.12 -15.38
C LEU A 33 10.70 -30.14 -14.66
N SER A 34 10.14 -29.12 -14.03
CA SER A 34 10.86 -28.22 -13.15
C SER A 34 10.38 -28.44 -11.71
N VAL A 35 11.32 -28.69 -10.82
CA VAL A 35 11.08 -28.83 -9.36
C VAL A 35 11.77 -27.67 -8.67
N GLN A 36 10.98 -26.82 -8.05
CA GLN A 36 11.45 -25.63 -7.34
C GLN A 36 11.20 -25.77 -5.85
N GLY A 37 12.20 -25.45 -5.05
CA GLY A 37 12.11 -25.36 -3.61
C GLY A 37 12.61 -23.99 -3.13
N ALA A 38 11.86 -23.36 -2.24
CA ALA A 38 12.28 -22.12 -1.57
C ALA A 38 12.07 -22.25 -0.07
N ALA A 39 13.00 -21.70 0.70
CA ALA A 39 12.84 -21.53 2.14
C ALA A 39 13.43 -20.19 2.57
N ASN A 40 12.63 -19.41 3.31
CA ASN A 40 13.01 -18.14 3.87
C ASN A 40 12.85 -18.24 5.39
N TYR A 41 13.95 -18.14 6.09
CA TYR A 41 13.98 -18.12 7.55
C TYR A 41 14.45 -16.75 8.02
N SER A 42 13.77 -16.17 8.99
CA SER A 42 14.21 -14.97 9.67
C SER A 42 14.09 -15.10 11.19
N HIS A 43 15.10 -14.61 11.89
CA HIS A 43 15.11 -14.48 13.33
C HIS A 43 15.49 -13.05 13.69
N VAL A 44 14.61 -12.37 14.42
CA VAL A 44 14.76 -10.96 14.79
C VAL A 44 14.69 -10.84 16.31
N PRO A 45 15.82 -11.01 17.03
CA PRO A 45 15.91 -10.60 18.43
C PRO A 45 15.97 -9.08 18.52
N SER A 46 15.20 -8.51 19.43
CA SER A 46 15.18 -7.09 19.73
C SER A 46 15.19 -6.85 21.23
N TYR A 47 15.91 -5.82 21.63
CA TYR A 47 16.13 -5.45 23.02
C TYR A 47 15.88 -3.96 23.16
N SER A 48 15.17 -3.54 24.20
CA SER A 48 15.00 -2.13 24.49
C SER A 48 15.05 -1.85 25.99
N PHE A 49 15.56 -0.68 26.33
CA PHE A 49 15.63 -0.18 27.67
C PHE A 49 15.13 1.26 27.73
N THR A 50 14.30 1.54 28.72
CA THR A 50 13.78 2.87 29.02
C THR A 50 14.20 3.25 30.44
N SER A 51 14.93 4.36 30.59
CA SER A 51 15.40 4.84 31.88
C SER A 51 14.36 5.71 32.58
N SER A 52 14.31 5.61 33.90
CA SER A 52 13.51 6.54 34.75
C SER A 52 14.00 7.99 34.63
N LEU A 53 15.25 8.20 34.23
CA LEU A 53 15.86 9.54 34.05
C LEU A 53 15.44 10.21 32.73
N ALA A 54 14.78 9.48 31.83
CA ALA A 54 14.40 10.02 30.51
C ALA A 54 13.44 11.20 30.60
N LYS A 55 12.51 11.19 31.54
CA LYS A 55 11.58 12.29 31.86
C LYS A 55 11.04 12.15 33.28
N PRO A 56 10.62 13.26 33.92
CA PRO A 56 9.99 13.22 35.24
C PRO A 56 8.78 12.24 35.28
N GLY A 57 8.74 11.39 36.30
CA GLY A 57 7.68 10.39 36.48
C GLY A 57 7.76 9.15 35.58
N GLN A 58 8.82 9.02 34.77
CA GLN A 58 9.06 7.83 33.97
C GLN A 58 9.47 6.68 34.88
N ILE A 59 8.84 5.51 34.72
CA ILE A 59 9.26 4.26 35.34
C ILE A 59 10.26 3.57 34.40
N SER A 60 11.34 3.04 34.94
CA SER A 60 12.31 2.26 34.16
C SER A 60 11.67 0.99 33.61
N GLY A 61 12.04 0.63 32.38
CA GLY A 61 11.49 -0.53 31.69
C GLY A 61 12.51 -1.23 30.80
N MET A 62 12.30 -2.52 30.60
CA MET A 62 13.04 -3.30 29.62
C MET A 62 12.10 -4.20 28.82
N GLU A 63 12.49 -4.46 27.59
CA GLU A 63 11.81 -5.42 26.72
C GLU A 63 12.85 -6.25 25.97
N ASN A 64 12.70 -7.57 26.02
CA ASN A 64 13.44 -8.53 25.21
C ASN A 64 12.43 -9.30 24.36
N ALA A 65 12.47 -9.13 23.06
CA ALA A 65 11.57 -9.83 22.15
C ALA A 65 12.37 -10.66 21.14
N SER A 66 11.79 -11.74 20.70
CA SER A 66 12.35 -12.61 19.67
C SER A 66 11.23 -13.01 18.72
N ARG A 67 11.39 -12.71 17.44
CA ARG A 67 10.46 -13.14 16.39
C ARG A 67 11.19 -14.06 15.44
N MET A 68 10.61 -15.23 15.20
CA MET A 68 11.06 -16.20 14.20
C MET A 68 9.97 -16.39 13.16
N ASN A 69 10.34 -16.35 11.88
CA ASN A 69 9.45 -16.67 10.79
C ASN A 69 10.13 -17.67 9.87
N LEU A 70 9.38 -18.67 9.45
CA LEU A 70 9.77 -19.63 8.43
C LEU A 70 8.70 -19.64 7.36
N PHE A 71 9.11 -19.43 6.12
CA PHE A 71 8.29 -19.66 4.93
C PHE A 71 8.96 -20.73 4.10
N TRP A 72 8.19 -21.67 3.57
CA TRP A 72 8.66 -22.68 2.62
C TRP A 72 7.68 -22.83 1.47
N GLN A 73 8.21 -23.17 0.30
CA GLN A 73 7.42 -23.44 -0.91
C GLN A 73 8.07 -24.55 -1.71
N ASN A 74 7.25 -25.45 -2.25
CA ASN A 74 7.63 -26.42 -3.26
C ASN A 74 6.68 -26.30 -4.44
N THR A 75 7.24 -26.13 -5.64
CA THR A 75 6.48 -26.02 -6.89
C THR A 75 7.01 -27.03 -7.89
N ASN A 76 6.13 -27.88 -8.38
CA ASN A 76 6.43 -28.88 -9.40
C ASN A 76 5.66 -28.52 -10.66
N ASN A 77 6.37 -28.27 -11.75
CA ASN A 77 5.83 -27.78 -13.01
C ASN A 77 6.19 -28.74 -14.14
N VAL A 78 5.20 -29.36 -14.75
CA VAL A 78 5.34 -30.18 -15.97
C VAL A 78 4.86 -29.38 -17.16
N THR A 79 5.73 -29.11 -18.11
CA THR A 79 5.41 -28.37 -19.34
C THR A 79 5.72 -29.21 -20.57
N TYR A 80 4.72 -29.33 -21.44
CA TYR A 80 4.83 -29.94 -22.75
C TYR A 80 4.67 -28.94 -23.86
N ASN A 81 5.69 -28.76 -24.68
CA ASN A 81 5.72 -27.89 -25.85
C ASN A 81 5.81 -28.72 -27.12
N THR A 82 4.89 -28.49 -28.04
CA THR A 82 4.91 -29.15 -29.35
C THR A 82 4.49 -28.21 -30.46
N SER A 83 4.98 -28.49 -31.66
CA SER A 83 4.63 -27.75 -32.87
C SER A 83 4.35 -28.75 -33.99
N PHE A 84 3.24 -28.56 -34.72
CA PHE A 84 2.85 -29.33 -35.88
C PHE A 84 2.36 -28.40 -36.99
N GLY A 85 3.21 -28.24 -38.01
CA GLY A 85 3.01 -27.21 -39.02
C GLY A 85 3.02 -25.80 -38.39
N ASP A 86 1.97 -25.05 -38.67
CA ASP A 86 1.76 -23.68 -38.16
C ASP A 86 1.15 -23.62 -36.73
N HIS A 87 0.92 -24.74 -36.12
CA HIS A 87 0.30 -24.87 -34.80
C HIS A 87 1.35 -25.05 -33.72
N HIS A 88 1.30 -24.20 -32.69
CA HIS A 88 2.14 -24.30 -31.50
C HIS A 88 1.24 -24.49 -30.28
N LEU A 89 1.50 -25.56 -29.53
CA LEU A 89 0.75 -25.90 -28.31
C LEU A 89 1.73 -26.02 -27.13
N THR A 90 1.40 -25.29 -26.04
CA THR A 90 2.03 -25.46 -24.74
C THR A 90 0.99 -25.88 -23.72
N ALA A 91 1.18 -27.05 -23.10
CA ALA A 91 0.36 -27.53 -22.00
C ALA A 91 1.22 -27.55 -20.72
N THR A 92 0.70 -26.97 -19.63
CA THR A 92 1.40 -26.90 -18.35
C THR A 92 0.50 -27.42 -17.25
N ALA A 93 1.04 -28.26 -16.37
CA ALA A 93 0.41 -28.67 -15.12
C ALA A 93 1.34 -28.31 -13.97
N VAL A 94 0.81 -27.69 -12.93
CA VAL A 94 1.57 -27.28 -11.75
C VAL A 94 0.91 -27.83 -10.51
N PHE A 95 1.73 -28.38 -9.61
CA PHE A 95 1.38 -28.66 -8.24
C PHE A 95 2.27 -27.79 -7.33
N GLU A 96 1.66 -27.08 -6.39
CA GLU A 96 2.36 -26.22 -5.46
C GLU A 96 1.88 -26.46 -4.04
N ALA A 97 2.80 -26.47 -3.09
CA ALA A 97 2.52 -26.45 -1.68
C ALA A 97 3.41 -25.42 -0.99
N SER A 98 2.84 -24.59 -0.15
CA SER A 98 3.58 -23.60 0.63
C SER A 98 3.04 -23.50 2.05
N GLY A 99 3.89 -23.08 2.97
CA GLY A 99 3.49 -22.83 4.35
C GLY A 99 4.33 -21.73 4.97
N ALA A 100 3.73 -21.05 5.95
CA ALA A 100 4.39 -20.06 6.78
C ALA A 100 4.16 -20.41 8.24
N GLU A 101 5.20 -20.24 9.06
CA GLU A 101 5.16 -20.43 10.51
C GLU A 101 5.81 -19.22 11.18
N GLY A 102 5.12 -18.66 12.18
CA GLY A 102 5.59 -17.55 12.99
C GLY A 102 5.63 -17.94 14.48
N ARG A 103 6.71 -17.61 15.16
CA ARG A 103 6.84 -17.74 16.61
C ARG A 103 7.34 -16.43 17.17
N ASN A 104 6.73 -15.94 18.21
CA ASN A 104 7.18 -14.78 18.95
C ASN A 104 7.27 -15.09 20.45
N LEU A 105 8.27 -14.50 21.06
CA LEU A 105 8.48 -14.47 22.50
C LEU A 105 8.76 -13.03 22.88
N LYS A 106 8.12 -12.56 23.95
CA LYS A 106 8.36 -11.23 24.50
C LYS A 106 8.43 -11.33 26.01
N LEU A 107 9.45 -10.72 26.59
CA LEU A 107 9.65 -10.59 28.03
C LEU A 107 9.78 -9.10 28.35
N THR A 108 8.91 -8.59 29.19
CA THR A 108 8.97 -7.21 29.69
C THR A 108 9.28 -7.17 31.17
N GLY A 109 9.95 -6.11 31.58
CA GLY A 109 10.20 -5.80 32.97
C GLY A 109 10.04 -4.32 33.24
N SER A 110 9.44 -3.94 34.37
CA SER A 110 9.31 -2.55 34.79
C SER A 110 9.71 -2.34 36.26
N ASP A 111 10.02 -1.09 36.59
CA ASP A 111 10.52 -0.69 37.92
C ASP A 111 11.80 -1.47 38.31
N LEU A 112 12.87 -1.23 37.51
CA LEU A 112 14.13 -1.91 37.72
C LEU A 112 14.83 -1.37 39.00
N ALA A 113 15.18 -2.26 39.90
CA ALA A 113 15.91 -1.90 41.14
C ALA A 113 17.30 -1.29 40.85
N ASN A 114 17.87 -1.61 39.70
CA ASN A 114 19.15 -1.05 39.23
C ASN A 114 19.10 -0.96 37.70
N GLU A 115 19.24 0.25 37.17
CA GLU A 115 19.19 0.55 35.73
C GLU A 115 20.53 0.30 35.00
N PHE A 116 21.61 0.09 35.74
CA PHE A 116 22.94 -0.07 35.16
C PHE A 116 23.08 -1.27 34.22
N VAL A 117 22.30 -2.32 34.44
CA VAL A 117 22.31 -3.52 33.59
C VAL A 117 21.42 -3.42 32.36
N GLY A 118 20.65 -2.35 32.25
CA GLY A 118 19.75 -2.09 31.09
C GLY A 118 18.77 -3.25 30.87
N TYR A 119 18.68 -3.73 29.62
CA TYR A 119 17.78 -4.82 29.23
C TYR A 119 18.30 -6.24 29.48
N TRP A 120 19.52 -6.40 30.04
CA TRP A 120 20.16 -7.74 30.17
C TRP A 120 19.66 -8.58 31.35
N ASN A 121 18.97 -8.00 32.30
CA ASN A 121 18.55 -8.72 33.49
C ASN A 121 17.11 -8.43 33.92
N ALA A 122 16.15 -9.11 33.29
CA ALA A 122 14.75 -9.01 33.65
C ALA A 122 14.45 -9.38 35.12
N LYS A 123 15.30 -10.19 35.76
CA LYS A 123 15.13 -10.56 37.19
C LYS A 123 15.26 -9.35 38.12
N ASN A 124 15.91 -8.28 37.67
CA ASN A 124 16.08 -7.02 38.40
C ASN A 124 14.80 -6.13 38.39
N ALA A 125 13.80 -6.46 37.59
CA ALA A 125 12.55 -5.75 37.54
C ALA A 125 11.59 -6.19 38.65
N LYS A 126 10.89 -5.23 39.23
CA LYS A 126 9.83 -5.48 40.23
C LYS A 126 8.61 -6.15 39.60
N THR A 127 8.18 -5.66 38.46
CA THR A 127 7.10 -6.28 37.70
C THR A 127 7.68 -6.91 36.45
N ARG A 128 7.27 -8.14 36.18
CA ARG A 128 7.71 -8.93 35.01
C ARG A 128 6.51 -9.55 34.36
N ASP A 129 6.50 -9.52 33.03
CA ASP A 129 5.47 -10.16 32.24
C ASP A 129 6.10 -10.83 31.01
N GLY A 130 5.49 -11.91 30.56
CA GLY A 130 5.96 -12.67 29.41
C GLY A 130 4.81 -13.16 28.55
N GLU A 131 4.94 -12.96 27.26
CA GLU A 131 3.97 -13.48 26.28
C GLU A 131 4.69 -14.27 25.21
N ASN A 132 4.02 -15.27 24.66
CA ASN A 132 4.47 -16.00 23.49
C ASN A 132 3.30 -16.21 22.52
N GLY A 133 3.64 -16.33 21.25
CA GLY A 133 2.64 -16.57 20.21
C GLY A 133 3.15 -17.57 19.18
N TYR A 134 2.22 -18.27 18.57
CA TYR A 134 2.45 -19.19 17.47
C TYR A 134 1.40 -19.02 16.41
N SER A 135 1.82 -18.96 15.14
CA SER A 135 0.90 -18.96 14.00
C SER A 135 1.45 -19.87 12.90
N ALA A 136 0.58 -20.61 12.24
CA ALA A 136 0.94 -21.40 11.08
C ALA A 136 -0.18 -21.37 10.04
N GLU A 137 0.21 -21.32 8.78
CA GLU A 137 -0.70 -21.37 7.63
C GLU A 137 -0.09 -22.17 6.49
N ALA A 138 -0.93 -22.77 5.67
CA ALA A 138 -0.53 -23.53 4.51
C ALA A 138 -1.53 -23.39 3.36
N ILE A 139 -1.00 -23.46 2.15
CA ILE A 139 -1.77 -23.52 0.90
C ILE A 139 -1.28 -24.69 0.08
N VAL A 140 -2.22 -25.39 -0.55
CA VAL A 140 -1.95 -26.41 -1.59
C VAL A 140 -2.69 -26.00 -2.83
N SER A 141 -2.02 -26.01 -3.98
CA SER A 141 -2.56 -25.52 -5.23
C SER A 141 -2.32 -26.49 -6.38
N GLY A 142 -3.30 -26.59 -7.27
CA GLY A 142 -3.18 -27.27 -8.55
C GLY A 142 -3.56 -26.33 -9.69
N LEU A 143 -2.76 -26.31 -10.76
CA LEU A 143 -3.04 -25.48 -11.94
C LEU A 143 -2.85 -26.28 -13.22
N GLY A 144 -3.78 -26.11 -14.16
CA GLY A 144 -3.66 -26.54 -15.54
C GLY A 144 -3.77 -25.36 -16.50
N ARG A 145 -2.86 -25.27 -17.48
CA ARG A 145 -2.85 -24.21 -18.51
C ARG A 145 -2.62 -24.81 -19.88
N ILE A 146 -3.37 -24.32 -20.84
CA ILE A 146 -3.19 -24.61 -22.27
C ILE A 146 -3.01 -23.28 -23.00
N MET A 147 -1.93 -23.17 -23.76
CA MET A 147 -1.68 -22.06 -24.68
C MET A 147 -1.58 -22.60 -26.10
N TYR A 148 -2.37 -22.02 -26.99
CA TYR A 148 -2.39 -22.39 -28.39
C TYR A 148 -2.12 -21.16 -29.25
N ASN A 149 -1.26 -21.31 -30.25
CA ASN A 149 -0.88 -20.28 -31.19
C ASN A 149 -0.93 -20.85 -32.60
N TYR A 150 -1.70 -20.19 -33.48
CA TYR A 150 -1.82 -20.55 -34.88
C TYR A 150 -1.17 -19.47 -35.74
N LYS A 151 -0.11 -19.82 -36.46
CA LYS A 151 0.67 -18.95 -37.37
C LYS A 151 1.23 -17.68 -36.69
N GLY A 152 1.30 -17.62 -35.38
CA GLY A 152 1.61 -16.40 -34.64
C GLY A 152 0.55 -15.29 -34.77
N LYS A 153 -0.59 -15.59 -35.39
CA LYS A 153 -1.70 -14.65 -35.64
C LYS A 153 -2.78 -14.73 -34.57
N TYR A 154 -3.23 -15.95 -34.27
CA TYR A 154 -4.31 -16.23 -33.33
C TYR A 154 -3.75 -16.95 -32.13
N MET A 155 -3.97 -16.39 -30.94
CA MET A 155 -3.47 -16.93 -29.67
C MET A 155 -4.64 -17.13 -28.73
N LEU A 156 -4.70 -18.31 -28.11
CA LEU A 156 -5.71 -18.69 -27.13
C LEU A 156 -4.99 -19.22 -25.89
N THR A 157 -5.40 -18.77 -24.70
CA THR A 157 -4.92 -19.29 -23.43
C THR A 157 -6.11 -19.61 -22.55
N GLY A 158 -6.13 -20.83 -21.98
CA GLY A 158 -7.06 -21.25 -20.93
C GLY A 158 -6.28 -21.70 -19.71
N THR A 159 -6.69 -21.26 -18.52
CA THR A 159 -6.09 -21.67 -17.26
C THR A 159 -7.18 -21.98 -16.24
N PHE A 160 -6.98 -23.04 -15.47
CA PHE A 160 -7.80 -23.38 -14.32
C PHE A 160 -6.89 -23.61 -13.12
N ARG A 161 -7.16 -22.90 -12.00
CA ARG A 161 -6.43 -23.06 -10.75
C ARG A 161 -7.40 -23.39 -9.61
N ALA A 162 -6.99 -24.32 -8.76
CA ALA A 162 -7.67 -24.67 -7.52
C ALA A 162 -6.70 -24.50 -6.36
N ASP A 163 -7.08 -23.72 -5.35
CA ASP A 163 -6.26 -23.42 -4.17
C ASP A 163 -6.99 -23.83 -2.89
N GLY A 164 -6.33 -24.62 -2.05
CA GLY A 164 -6.84 -25.05 -0.75
C GLY A 164 -6.06 -24.39 0.38
N SER A 165 -6.75 -23.55 1.19
CA SER A 165 -6.14 -22.82 2.29
C SER A 165 -6.48 -23.41 3.65
N SER A 166 -5.48 -23.44 4.57
CA SER A 166 -5.69 -23.83 5.96
C SER A 166 -6.46 -22.79 6.78
N LYS A 167 -6.57 -21.55 6.30
CA LYS A 167 -7.25 -20.42 6.99
C LYS A 167 -8.77 -20.60 7.05
N PHE A 168 -9.33 -21.30 6.05
CA PHE A 168 -10.76 -21.55 5.95
C PHE A 168 -11.15 -22.93 6.48
N GLN A 169 -12.39 -23.04 6.95
CA GLN A 169 -12.91 -24.29 7.48
C GLN A 169 -13.21 -25.30 6.39
N LYS A 170 -13.40 -26.58 6.78
CA LYS A 170 -13.40 -27.75 5.88
C LYS A 170 -14.25 -27.60 4.61
N LYS A 171 -15.42 -26.97 4.70
CA LYS A 171 -16.33 -26.76 3.57
C LYS A 171 -15.83 -25.73 2.55
N ASN A 172 -15.08 -24.71 3.02
CA ASN A 172 -14.75 -23.49 2.28
C ASN A 172 -13.26 -23.35 1.99
N LYS A 173 -12.47 -24.42 2.21
CA LYS A 173 -11.01 -24.42 1.99
C LYS A 173 -10.62 -24.15 0.55
N TRP A 174 -11.39 -24.67 -0.39
CA TRP A 174 -11.03 -24.67 -1.80
C TRP A 174 -11.68 -23.49 -2.54
N GLY A 175 -10.83 -22.70 -3.22
CA GLY A 175 -11.21 -21.70 -4.19
C GLY A 175 -10.87 -22.19 -5.62
N TYR A 176 -11.68 -21.79 -6.61
CA TYR A 176 -11.53 -22.16 -8.01
C TYR A 176 -11.46 -20.92 -8.89
N PHE A 177 -10.40 -20.82 -9.67
CA PHE A 177 -10.02 -19.60 -10.37
C PHE A 177 -9.75 -19.86 -11.85
N PRO A 178 -10.80 -19.88 -12.69
CA PRO A 178 -10.67 -20.00 -14.13
C PRO A 178 -10.19 -18.69 -14.76
N SER A 179 -9.45 -18.80 -15.87
CA SER A 179 -9.13 -17.66 -16.73
C SER A 179 -9.03 -18.07 -18.20
N ALA A 180 -9.37 -17.12 -19.09
CA ALA A 180 -9.22 -17.30 -20.53
C ALA A 180 -8.72 -15.99 -21.17
N ALA A 181 -7.90 -16.09 -22.20
CA ALA A 181 -7.41 -14.97 -22.97
C ALA A 181 -7.35 -15.32 -24.46
N VAL A 182 -7.69 -14.33 -25.29
CA VAL A 182 -7.56 -14.41 -26.75
C VAL A 182 -6.76 -13.23 -27.25
N ALA A 183 -5.95 -13.44 -28.27
CA ALA A 183 -5.25 -12.36 -28.95
C ALA A 183 -5.20 -12.62 -30.47
N TRP A 184 -5.29 -11.54 -31.22
CA TRP A 184 -5.21 -11.52 -32.67
C TRP A 184 -4.18 -10.50 -33.12
N ASP A 185 -3.14 -11.00 -33.80
CA ASP A 185 -2.12 -10.15 -34.41
C ASP A 185 -2.54 -9.80 -35.84
N VAL A 186 -3.22 -8.69 -35.97
CA VAL A 186 -3.78 -8.18 -37.24
C VAL A 186 -2.66 -7.87 -38.24
N ALA A 187 -1.50 -7.37 -37.76
CA ALA A 187 -0.38 -7.02 -38.63
C ALA A 187 0.16 -8.21 -39.43
N LYS A 188 -0.04 -9.44 -38.94
CA LYS A 188 0.37 -10.68 -39.65
C LYS A 188 -0.64 -11.18 -40.67
N GLU A 189 -1.76 -10.50 -40.87
CA GLU A 189 -2.76 -10.88 -41.84
C GLU A 189 -2.33 -10.57 -43.28
N ASN A 190 -2.84 -11.37 -44.24
CA ASN A 190 -2.45 -11.23 -45.64
C ASN A 190 -2.81 -9.84 -46.24
N PHE A 191 -3.91 -9.24 -45.76
CA PHE A 191 -4.33 -7.92 -46.20
C PHE A 191 -3.39 -6.80 -45.68
N MET A 192 -2.60 -7.07 -44.63
CA MET A 192 -1.59 -6.15 -44.09
C MET A 192 -0.20 -6.34 -44.71
N SER A 193 0.02 -7.40 -45.49
CA SER A 193 1.34 -7.77 -46.04
C SER A 193 1.96 -6.76 -47.02
N LYS A 194 1.15 -5.87 -47.61
CA LYS A 194 1.59 -4.90 -48.61
C LYS A 194 2.02 -3.55 -48.01
N GLN A 195 1.87 -3.37 -46.70
CA GLN A 195 2.25 -2.14 -46.01
C GLN A 195 3.45 -2.38 -45.07
N ASN A 196 4.30 -1.38 -44.87
CA ASN A 196 5.52 -1.44 -44.07
C ASN A 196 5.50 -0.45 -42.87
N ILE A 197 4.39 0.24 -42.65
CA ILE A 197 4.28 1.27 -41.62
C ILE A 197 3.96 0.63 -40.24
N VAL A 198 3.09 -0.39 -40.24
CA VAL A 198 2.62 -1.06 -39.02
C VAL A 198 3.33 -2.39 -38.87
N GLN A 199 4.26 -2.50 -37.92
CA GLN A 199 4.99 -3.74 -37.63
C GLN A 199 4.23 -4.64 -36.68
N GLN A 200 3.42 -4.07 -35.78
CA GLN A 200 2.59 -4.81 -34.85
C GLN A 200 1.23 -4.11 -34.73
N LEU A 201 0.17 -4.88 -34.78
CA LEU A 201 -1.17 -4.46 -34.41
C LEU A 201 -1.89 -5.65 -33.80
N LYS A 202 -1.90 -5.72 -32.47
CA LYS A 202 -2.41 -6.86 -31.73
C LYS A 202 -3.59 -6.46 -30.85
N LEU A 203 -4.73 -7.07 -31.09
CA LEU A 203 -5.90 -6.97 -30.24
C LEU A 203 -5.90 -8.11 -29.23
N ARG A 204 -6.22 -7.84 -27.99
CA ARG A 204 -6.30 -8.85 -26.93
C ARG A 204 -7.52 -8.61 -26.03
N ALA A 205 -8.10 -9.71 -25.56
CA ALA A 205 -9.15 -9.70 -24.56
C ALA A 205 -8.92 -10.84 -23.58
N SER A 206 -9.17 -10.60 -22.30
CA SER A 206 -9.06 -11.62 -21.28
C SER A 206 -10.10 -11.46 -20.19
N PHE A 207 -10.43 -12.59 -19.60
CA PHE A 207 -11.24 -12.72 -18.40
C PHE A 207 -10.52 -13.65 -17.43
N GLY A 208 -10.57 -13.33 -16.13
CA GLY A 208 -10.01 -14.19 -15.09
C GLY A 208 -10.64 -13.95 -13.74
N VAL A 209 -10.60 -14.97 -12.90
CA VAL A 209 -10.99 -14.90 -11.50
C VAL A 209 -9.76 -15.09 -10.64
N VAL A 210 -9.59 -14.25 -9.61
CA VAL A 210 -8.49 -14.32 -8.65
C VAL A 210 -9.06 -14.37 -7.24
N GLY A 211 -8.55 -15.30 -6.41
CA GLY A 211 -8.94 -15.42 -5.02
C GLY A 211 -8.02 -14.63 -4.07
N ASN A 212 -8.59 -14.14 -2.99
CA ASN A 212 -7.86 -13.54 -1.88
C ASN A 212 -8.28 -14.20 -0.56
N GLN A 213 -7.29 -14.50 0.31
CA GLN A 213 -7.46 -15.11 1.62
C GLN A 213 -6.85 -14.25 2.75
N SER A 214 -6.87 -12.94 2.61
CA SER A 214 -6.20 -11.99 3.52
C SER A 214 -6.90 -11.89 4.88
N ILE A 215 -7.00 -13.03 5.59
CA ILE A 215 -7.35 -13.12 7.01
C ILE A 215 -6.18 -13.77 7.76
N GLY A 216 -6.09 -13.54 9.06
CA GLY A 216 -5.09 -14.18 9.90
C GLY A 216 -5.33 -15.70 10.05
N ALA A 217 -4.27 -16.44 10.34
CA ALA A 217 -4.39 -17.84 10.71
C ALA A 217 -5.32 -18.00 11.92
N TYR A 218 -6.12 -19.06 11.95
CA TYR A 218 -7.06 -19.41 13.03
C TYR A 218 -8.24 -18.46 13.26
N THR A 219 -8.34 -17.33 12.55
CA THR A 219 -9.38 -16.32 12.78
C THR A 219 -10.80 -16.79 12.49
N THR A 220 -10.98 -17.86 11.73
CA THR A 220 -12.29 -18.50 11.48
C THR A 220 -12.69 -19.50 12.57
N LEU A 221 -11.79 -19.79 13.52
CA LEU A 221 -12.04 -20.67 14.64
C LEU A 221 -12.64 -19.89 15.82
N GLY A 222 -13.56 -20.50 16.56
CA GLY A 222 -13.95 -19.99 17.86
C GLY A 222 -12.81 -20.15 18.86
N MET A 223 -12.42 -19.05 19.49
CA MET A 223 -11.32 -19.04 20.45
C MET A 223 -11.77 -18.42 21.77
N LEU A 224 -11.29 -19.00 22.88
CA LEU A 224 -11.40 -18.42 24.20
C LEU A 224 -10.14 -17.59 24.49
N ALA A 225 -10.35 -16.40 25.05
CA ALA A 225 -9.27 -15.56 25.55
C ALA A 225 -9.27 -15.59 27.09
N PRO A 226 -8.09 -15.72 27.73
CA PRO A 226 -8.00 -15.62 29.17
C PRO A 226 -8.25 -14.17 29.62
N THR A 227 -8.89 -14.00 30.74
CA THR A 227 -9.05 -12.72 31.44
C THR A 227 -8.88 -12.93 32.94
N ASN A 228 -8.36 -11.93 33.59
CA ASN A 228 -8.25 -11.94 35.04
C ASN A 228 -9.45 -11.19 35.64
N TYR A 229 -10.03 -11.74 36.67
CA TYR A 229 -11.09 -11.10 37.43
C TYR A 229 -10.86 -11.23 38.95
N ASP A 230 -11.29 -10.23 39.68
CA ASP A 230 -11.26 -10.28 41.15
C ASP A 230 -12.31 -11.26 41.64
N GLY A 231 -11.89 -12.22 42.46
CA GLY A 231 -12.81 -13.15 43.10
C GLY A 231 -13.70 -12.42 44.14
N TYR A 232 -14.97 -12.74 44.18
CA TYR A 232 -15.88 -12.23 45.21
C TYR A 232 -15.31 -12.43 46.62
N GLY A 233 -14.84 -11.35 47.25
CA GLY A 233 -14.41 -11.34 48.65
C GLY A 233 -13.07 -12.02 48.95
N SER A 234 -12.23 -12.27 47.96
CA SER A 234 -10.86 -12.74 48.15
C SER A 234 -9.88 -11.82 47.41
N ASP A 235 -8.72 -11.54 48.00
CA ASP A 235 -7.65 -10.76 47.36
C ASP A 235 -6.93 -11.54 46.23
N ALA A 236 -7.47 -12.68 45.81
CA ALA A 236 -6.89 -13.53 44.79
C ALA A 236 -7.44 -13.21 43.39
N ILE A 237 -6.55 -12.95 42.46
CA ILE A 237 -6.88 -12.81 41.04
C ILE A 237 -7.13 -14.21 40.47
N HIS A 238 -8.28 -14.41 39.87
CA HIS A 238 -8.65 -15.65 39.21
C HIS A 238 -8.61 -15.49 37.71
N THR A 239 -8.07 -16.49 36.99
CA THR A 239 -8.11 -16.54 35.54
C THR A 239 -9.44 -17.12 35.08
N GLY A 240 -10.21 -16.31 34.38
CA GLY A 240 -11.40 -16.73 33.67
C GLY A 240 -11.18 -16.79 32.17
N TYR A 241 -12.19 -17.21 31.43
CA TYR A 241 -12.18 -17.25 29.98
C TYR A 241 -13.42 -16.58 29.43
N TRP A 242 -13.25 -15.83 28.35
CA TRP A 242 -14.34 -15.21 27.60
C TRP A 242 -14.20 -15.53 26.12
N THR A 243 -15.20 -15.22 25.32
CA THR A 243 -15.16 -15.43 23.89
C THR A 243 -14.19 -14.45 23.24
N GLY A 244 -12.99 -14.90 22.87
CA GLY A 244 -11.98 -14.08 22.21
C GLY A 244 -12.32 -13.83 20.74
N ASN A 245 -12.67 -14.89 20.00
CA ASN A 245 -13.17 -14.82 18.63
C ASN A 245 -14.43 -15.67 18.47
N LEU A 246 -15.42 -15.13 17.77
CA LEU A 246 -16.57 -15.92 17.32
C LEU A 246 -16.16 -16.82 16.15
N ALA A 247 -16.62 -18.08 16.19
CA ALA A 247 -16.41 -18.99 15.06
C ALA A 247 -17.17 -18.49 13.83
N THR A 248 -16.48 -18.48 12.68
CA THR A 248 -17.05 -18.07 11.39
C THR A 248 -16.82 -19.15 10.33
N PRO A 249 -17.52 -20.32 10.45
CA PRO A 249 -17.28 -21.49 9.62
C PRO A 249 -17.63 -21.27 8.13
N ASP A 250 -18.46 -20.27 7.84
CA ASP A 250 -18.94 -20.01 6.49
C ASP A 250 -18.04 -19.03 5.71
N VAL A 251 -17.01 -18.46 6.35
CA VAL A 251 -16.05 -17.58 5.68
C VAL A 251 -15.25 -18.35 4.62
N THR A 252 -15.18 -17.79 3.43
CA THR A 252 -14.52 -18.34 2.26
C THR A 252 -13.65 -17.30 1.54
N TRP A 253 -13.15 -17.66 0.37
CA TRP A 253 -12.34 -16.80 -0.48
C TRP A 253 -13.11 -15.55 -0.94
N GLU A 254 -12.48 -14.40 -0.84
CA GLU A 254 -12.87 -13.20 -1.59
C GLU A 254 -12.47 -13.39 -3.06
N SER A 255 -13.32 -13.02 -4.00
CA SER A 255 -13.10 -13.28 -5.43
C SER A 255 -13.13 -11.99 -6.24
N THR A 256 -12.08 -11.77 -7.04
CA THR A 256 -12.00 -10.66 -7.99
C THR A 256 -12.19 -11.19 -9.42
N TYR A 257 -13.24 -10.71 -10.07
CA TYR A 257 -13.54 -10.93 -11.49
C TYR A 257 -12.90 -9.81 -12.31
N GLN A 258 -11.97 -10.17 -13.18
CA GLN A 258 -11.21 -9.21 -13.96
C GLN A 258 -11.51 -9.37 -15.45
N TYR A 259 -11.78 -8.25 -16.12
CA TYR A 259 -11.98 -8.12 -17.56
C TYR A 259 -10.97 -7.15 -18.12
N ASN A 260 -10.28 -7.53 -19.20
CA ASN A 260 -9.32 -6.68 -19.89
C ASN A 260 -9.58 -6.70 -21.40
N ILE A 261 -9.48 -5.54 -22.03
CA ILE A 261 -9.40 -5.40 -23.49
C ILE A 261 -8.19 -4.51 -23.78
N GLY A 262 -7.32 -4.96 -24.67
CA GLY A 262 -6.06 -4.26 -24.97
C GLY A 262 -5.75 -4.20 -26.45
N LEU A 263 -5.01 -3.18 -26.81
CA LEU A 263 -4.44 -2.94 -28.13
C LEU A 263 -2.93 -2.67 -27.98
N ASP A 264 -2.10 -3.43 -28.68
CA ASP A 264 -0.67 -3.20 -28.80
C ASP A 264 -0.36 -2.85 -30.26
N ALA A 265 0.25 -1.70 -30.52
CA ALA A 265 0.63 -1.26 -31.83
C ALA A 265 2.11 -0.83 -31.85
N SER A 266 2.79 -1.10 -32.96
CA SER A 266 4.15 -0.64 -33.22
C SER A 266 4.26 -0.20 -34.68
N VAL A 267 4.77 1.00 -34.90
CA VAL A 267 4.88 1.63 -36.21
C VAL A 267 6.26 2.23 -36.42
N LEU A 268 6.59 2.61 -37.67
CA LEU A 268 7.82 3.29 -38.04
C LEU A 268 9.06 2.46 -37.66
N ASP A 269 9.10 1.20 -38.06
CA ASP A 269 10.19 0.25 -37.79
C ASP A 269 10.45 0.07 -36.26
N GLY A 270 9.38 0.09 -35.46
CA GLY A 270 9.47 -0.05 -34.02
C GLY A 270 9.82 1.23 -33.26
N ARG A 271 9.98 2.36 -33.97
CA ARG A 271 10.35 3.64 -33.34
C ARG A 271 9.24 4.26 -32.52
N LEU A 272 8.00 3.90 -32.77
CA LEU A 272 6.84 4.29 -31.98
C LEU A 272 6.01 3.06 -31.64
N SER A 273 5.91 2.78 -30.35
CA SER A 273 5.06 1.72 -29.80
C SER A 273 4.00 2.33 -28.89
N PHE A 274 2.80 1.78 -28.96
CA PHE A 274 1.63 2.22 -28.19
C PHE A 274 0.91 1.01 -27.64
N THR A 275 0.61 1.03 -26.35
CA THR A 275 -0.28 0.06 -25.68
C THR A 275 -1.43 0.84 -25.05
N ALA A 276 -2.65 0.39 -25.29
CA ALA A 276 -3.85 0.88 -24.61
C ALA A 276 -4.59 -0.30 -24.01
N GLU A 277 -5.01 -0.17 -22.78
CA GLU A 277 -5.75 -1.20 -22.08
C GLU A 277 -6.92 -0.60 -21.30
N TRP A 278 -8.09 -1.19 -21.46
CA TRP A 278 -9.22 -0.98 -20.57
C TRP A 278 -9.36 -2.19 -19.65
N PHE A 279 -9.61 -1.92 -18.36
CA PHE A 279 -9.84 -2.97 -17.39
C PHE A 279 -11.05 -2.66 -16.50
N ARG A 280 -11.64 -3.74 -15.99
CA ARG A 280 -12.62 -3.72 -14.92
C ARG A 280 -12.38 -4.90 -14.00
N LYS A 281 -12.32 -4.61 -12.68
CA LYS A 281 -12.14 -5.58 -11.60
C LYS A 281 -13.31 -5.43 -10.63
N ASP A 282 -14.12 -6.47 -10.50
CA ASP A 282 -15.23 -6.54 -9.53
C ASP A 282 -14.80 -7.52 -8.43
N THR A 283 -14.47 -6.99 -7.25
CA THR A 283 -14.15 -7.79 -6.06
C THR A 283 -15.42 -8.00 -5.27
N LYS A 284 -15.82 -9.25 -5.12
CA LYS A 284 -17.02 -9.71 -4.43
C LYS A 284 -16.66 -10.52 -3.21
N ASP A 285 -17.66 -10.66 -2.32
CA ASP A 285 -17.50 -11.44 -1.11
C ASP A 285 -16.32 -10.94 -0.27
N LEU A 286 -16.21 -9.60 -0.12
CA LEU A 286 -15.13 -8.95 0.61
C LEU A 286 -14.99 -9.54 2.01
N LEU A 287 -13.76 -9.82 2.40
CA LEU A 287 -13.43 -10.23 3.76
C LEU A 287 -13.48 -9.00 4.70
N LEU A 288 -14.60 -8.84 5.40
CA LEU A 288 -14.85 -7.71 6.28
C LEU A 288 -14.98 -8.17 7.74
N ARG A 289 -14.51 -7.32 8.68
CA ARG A 289 -14.77 -7.48 10.11
C ARG A 289 -16.03 -6.71 10.48
N LYS A 290 -17.01 -7.41 11.08
CA LYS A 290 -18.20 -6.79 11.66
C LYS A 290 -18.12 -6.80 13.19
N PRO A 291 -18.59 -5.74 13.86
CA PRO A 291 -18.72 -5.75 15.31
C PRO A 291 -19.77 -6.79 15.74
N ALA A 292 -19.47 -7.55 16.77
CA ALA A 292 -20.42 -8.46 17.39
C ALA A 292 -21.26 -7.72 18.43
N PRO A 293 -22.56 -8.03 18.54
CA PRO A 293 -23.39 -7.46 19.60
C PRO A 293 -22.82 -7.78 21.00
N GLN A 294 -22.92 -6.84 21.91
CA GLN A 294 -22.42 -6.96 23.29
C GLN A 294 -22.95 -8.20 24.02
N TYR A 295 -24.21 -8.58 23.76
CA TYR A 295 -24.83 -9.76 24.39
C TYR A 295 -24.24 -11.11 23.92
N ASN A 296 -23.46 -11.10 22.82
CA ASN A 296 -22.70 -12.27 22.33
C ASN A 296 -21.23 -12.26 22.80
N GLY A 297 -20.88 -11.43 23.79
CA GLY A 297 -19.52 -11.25 24.29
C GLY A 297 -18.77 -10.10 23.63
N GLY A 298 -19.39 -9.36 22.69
CA GLY A 298 -18.73 -8.24 21.98
C GLY A 298 -17.63 -8.71 21.02
N GLY A 299 -16.69 -7.79 20.71
CA GLY A 299 -15.61 -8.06 19.78
C GLY A 299 -16.02 -7.92 18.31
N SER A 300 -15.43 -8.69 17.43
CA SER A 300 -15.71 -8.65 15.98
C SER A 300 -15.50 -10.02 15.33
N PHE A 301 -16.16 -10.25 14.22
CA PHE A 301 -16.07 -11.48 13.46
C PHE A 301 -15.97 -11.23 11.95
N TRP A 302 -15.39 -12.19 11.22
CA TRP A 302 -15.21 -12.09 9.78
C TRP A 302 -16.45 -12.54 9.02
N VAL A 303 -16.75 -11.87 7.91
CA VAL A 303 -17.83 -12.22 6.98
C VAL A 303 -17.39 -11.96 5.54
N ASN A 304 -17.97 -12.71 4.59
CA ASN A 304 -17.85 -12.44 3.18
C ASN A 304 -19.04 -11.59 2.73
N GLN A 305 -18.86 -10.29 2.62
CA GLN A 305 -19.94 -9.36 2.25
C GLN A 305 -19.41 -8.12 1.54
N GLY A 306 -20.21 -7.60 0.63
CA GLY A 306 -19.92 -6.37 -0.09
C GLY A 306 -19.21 -6.59 -1.44
N GLU A 307 -19.27 -5.55 -2.27
CA GLU A 307 -18.64 -5.52 -3.59
C GLU A 307 -17.96 -4.17 -3.83
N VAL A 308 -16.74 -4.23 -4.37
CA VAL A 308 -15.97 -3.06 -4.80
C VAL A 308 -15.58 -3.22 -6.26
N ARG A 309 -15.74 -2.15 -7.02
CA ARG A 309 -15.35 -2.08 -8.43
C ARG A 309 -14.20 -1.13 -8.64
N ASN A 310 -13.19 -1.61 -9.36
CA ASN A 310 -12.11 -0.82 -9.92
C ASN A 310 -12.21 -0.90 -11.45
N SER A 311 -12.27 0.24 -12.13
CA SER A 311 -12.27 0.28 -13.59
C SER A 311 -11.40 1.43 -14.08
N GLY A 312 -10.79 1.26 -15.24
CA GLY A 312 -9.87 2.27 -15.72
C GLY A 312 -9.33 2.00 -17.11
N VAL A 313 -8.42 2.88 -17.49
CA VAL A 313 -7.67 2.78 -18.75
C VAL A 313 -6.19 3.02 -18.45
N GLU A 314 -5.35 2.29 -19.15
CA GLU A 314 -3.89 2.40 -19.07
C GLU A 314 -3.33 2.62 -20.47
N PHE A 315 -2.36 3.53 -20.58
CA PHE A 315 -1.69 3.86 -21.82
C PHE A 315 -0.19 3.82 -21.59
N THR A 316 0.52 3.22 -22.54
CA THR A 316 1.98 3.31 -22.61
C THR A 316 2.36 3.73 -24.02
N ILE A 317 3.17 4.77 -24.11
CA ILE A 317 3.75 5.25 -25.39
C ILE A 317 5.26 5.23 -25.23
N THR A 318 5.93 4.46 -26.08
CA THR A 318 7.39 4.47 -26.16
C THR A 318 7.80 4.93 -27.56
N ALA A 319 8.67 5.91 -27.61
CA ALA A 319 9.16 6.46 -28.87
C ALA A 319 10.67 6.64 -28.84
N THR A 320 11.30 6.39 -29.99
CA THR A 320 12.70 6.70 -30.26
C THR A 320 12.77 7.70 -31.44
N PRO A 321 12.47 8.99 -31.17
CA PRO A 321 12.39 10.00 -32.21
C PRO A 321 13.73 10.19 -32.94
N LEU A 322 14.83 10.08 -32.19
CA LEU A 322 16.20 10.27 -32.71
C LEU A 322 17.06 9.05 -32.36
N THR A 323 17.56 8.37 -33.36
CA THR A 323 18.30 7.09 -33.22
C THR A 323 19.80 7.21 -33.32
N ASP A 324 20.31 8.33 -33.86
CA ASP A 324 21.74 8.52 -34.06
C ASP A 324 22.42 8.96 -32.76
N LYS A 325 23.00 7.97 -32.06
CA LYS A 325 23.66 8.18 -30.75
C LYS A 325 24.98 8.98 -30.89
N ASP A 326 25.59 9.02 -32.07
CA ASP A 326 26.82 9.78 -32.31
C ASP A 326 26.52 11.27 -32.47
N ILE A 327 25.36 11.61 -33.01
CA ILE A 327 24.88 12.99 -33.12
C ILE A 327 24.04 13.34 -31.90
N PHE A 328 22.87 12.71 -31.76
CA PHE A 328 21.98 12.87 -30.62
C PHE A 328 20.88 11.80 -30.65
N GLY A 329 20.88 10.93 -29.66
CA GLY A 329 19.83 9.93 -29.48
C GLY A 329 18.79 10.41 -28.45
N TRP A 330 17.53 10.16 -28.72
CA TRP A 330 16.43 10.40 -27.76
C TRP A 330 15.48 9.23 -27.75
N GLU A 331 15.26 8.69 -26.55
CA GLU A 331 14.26 7.67 -26.25
C GLU A 331 13.34 8.21 -25.16
N THR A 332 12.04 8.06 -25.33
CA THR A 332 11.04 8.52 -24.37
C THR A 332 9.96 7.47 -24.14
N SER A 333 9.51 7.31 -22.90
CA SER A 333 8.42 6.42 -22.52
C SER A 333 7.49 7.12 -21.53
N LEU A 334 6.22 7.23 -21.91
CA LEU A 334 5.15 7.80 -21.10
C LEU A 334 4.16 6.69 -20.73
N ASN A 335 3.93 6.51 -19.45
CA ASN A 335 2.86 5.66 -18.91
C ASN A 335 1.82 6.57 -18.27
N ALA A 336 0.55 6.28 -18.50
CA ALA A 336 -0.58 6.98 -17.89
C ALA A 336 -1.64 5.95 -17.48
N SER A 337 -2.15 6.06 -16.26
CA SER A 337 -3.23 5.21 -15.76
C SER A 337 -4.33 6.06 -15.16
N TYR A 338 -5.56 5.82 -15.55
CA TYR A 338 -6.76 6.36 -14.94
C TYR A 338 -7.48 5.26 -14.18
N LEU A 339 -7.74 5.47 -12.89
CA LEU A 339 -8.43 4.54 -12.02
C LEU A 339 -9.68 5.20 -11.42
N LYS A 340 -10.81 4.50 -11.53
CA LYS A 340 -12.04 4.81 -10.82
C LYS A 340 -12.39 3.67 -9.88
N ASN A 341 -12.24 3.92 -8.59
CA ASN A 341 -12.69 3.02 -7.51
C ASN A 341 -14.13 3.37 -7.11
N LYS A 342 -14.94 2.36 -6.80
CA LYS A 342 -16.33 2.54 -6.36
C LYS A 342 -16.79 1.38 -5.49
N ILE A 343 -17.35 1.68 -4.33
CA ILE A 343 -18.09 0.72 -3.52
C ILE A 343 -19.46 0.48 -4.19
N ILE A 344 -19.77 -0.77 -4.47
CA ILE A 344 -21.01 -1.17 -5.15
C ILE A 344 -22.05 -1.65 -4.15
N ASP A 345 -21.59 -2.41 -3.13
CA ASP A 345 -22.46 -2.96 -2.08
C ASP A 345 -21.72 -3.03 -0.75
N LEU A 346 -22.43 -2.82 0.35
CA LEU A 346 -21.96 -2.95 1.73
C LEU A 346 -22.87 -3.88 2.54
N ALA A 347 -23.33 -4.97 1.91
CA ALA A 347 -24.15 -5.98 2.58
C ALA A 347 -25.48 -5.45 3.15
N GLY A 348 -26.17 -4.61 2.36
CA GLY A 348 -27.46 -4.01 2.72
C GLY A 348 -27.34 -2.76 3.58
N SER A 349 -26.13 -2.29 3.89
CA SER A 349 -25.90 -0.98 4.53
C SER A 349 -25.57 0.06 3.45
N ASP A 350 -26.12 1.26 3.58
CA ASP A 350 -25.80 2.36 2.65
C ASP A 350 -24.38 2.89 2.88
N PHE A 351 -23.93 2.83 4.15
CA PHE A 351 -22.60 3.27 4.55
C PHE A 351 -22.11 2.57 5.82
N ILE A 352 -20.80 2.59 6.02
CA ILE A 352 -20.11 2.18 7.24
C ILE A 352 -19.17 3.32 7.62
N VAL A 353 -19.40 3.93 8.78
CA VAL A 353 -18.55 4.98 9.34
C VAL A 353 -17.23 4.35 9.80
N GLY A 354 -16.12 5.02 9.52
CA GLY A 354 -14.79 4.62 9.97
C GLY A 354 -14.62 4.76 11.49
N GLU A 355 -13.46 4.35 11.97
CA GLU A 355 -13.10 4.52 13.38
C GLU A 355 -12.89 6.01 13.71
N ASN A 356 -13.10 6.37 14.98
CA ASN A 356 -12.85 7.72 15.47
C ASN A 356 -11.35 8.03 15.47
N TYR A 357 -11.00 9.21 15.00
CA TYR A 357 -9.63 9.71 15.04
C TYR A 357 -9.35 10.33 16.42
N THR A 358 -9.08 9.50 17.41
CA THR A 358 -8.97 9.89 18.82
C THR A 358 -7.67 10.64 19.17
N SER A 359 -6.61 10.47 18.39
CA SER A 359 -5.28 11.06 18.68
C SER A 359 -5.28 12.59 18.79
N ILE A 360 -6.24 13.25 18.15
CA ILE A 360 -6.41 14.71 18.20
C ILE A 360 -7.81 15.14 18.67
N GLY A 361 -8.58 14.21 19.23
CA GLY A 361 -9.92 14.50 19.77
C GLY A 361 -11.00 14.64 18.70
N GLY A 362 -10.78 14.09 17.49
CA GLY A 362 -11.74 14.10 16.38
C GLY A 362 -12.70 12.92 16.38
N GLY A 363 -13.78 13.07 15.61
CA GLY A 363 -14.71 12.01 15.25
C GLY A 363 -14.18 11.11 14.13
N PRO A 364 -15.06 10.37 13.45
CA PRO A 364 -14.68 9.59 12.28
C PRO A 364 -14.36 10.52 11.11
N ILE A 365 -13.19 10.34 10.49
CA ILE A 365 -12.72 11.18 9.37
C ILE A 365 -12.85 10.50 8.00
N GLN A 366 -13.23 9.24 7.96
CA GLN A 366 -13.44 8.47 6.73
C GLN A 366 -14.74 7.66 6.80
N ILE A 367 -15.30 7.40 5.62
CA ILE A 367 -16.54 6.64 5.45
C ILE A 367 -16.41 5.69 4.27
N LYS A 368 -16.97 4.50 4.41
CA LYS A 368 -17.25 3.60 3.28
C LYS A 368 -18.73 3.78 2.93
N LYS A 369 -19.01 4.36 1.76
CA LYS A 369 -20.37 4.66 1.32
C LYS A 369 -20.61 4.12 -0.08
N VAL A 370 -21.75 3.47 -0.29
CA VAL A 370 -22.14 2.96 -1.60
C VAL A 370 -22.16 4.10 -2.62
N GLY A 371 -21.53 3.86 -3.76
CA GLY A 371 -21.41 4.86 -4.82
C GLY A 371 -20.14 5.71 -4.77
N TYR A 372 -19.40 5.71 -3.66
CA TYR A 372 -18.18 6.48 -3.45
C TYR A 372 -16.91 5.58 -3.46
N PRO A 373 -15.72 6.15 -3.68
CA PRO A 373 -14.47 5.40 -3.59
C PRO A 373 -14.14 5.01 -2.13
N ILE A 374 -13.36 3.93 -1.98
CA ILE A 374 -12.73 3.59 -0.70
C ILE A 374 -11.76 4.73 -0.32
N GLY A 375 -11.72 5.11 0.96
CA GLY A 375 -10.88 6.22 1.43
C GLY A 375 -11.49 7.60 1.18
N SER A 376 -12.81 7.66 0.95
CA SER A 376 -13.54 8.94 0.99
C SER A 376 -13.54 9.52 2.39
N PHE A 377 -13.33 10.81 2.48
CA PHE A 377 -13.36 11.54 3.75
C PHE A 377 -14.79 11.80 4.20
N TYR A 378 -14.97 11.93 5.53
CA TYR A 378 -16.25 12.19 6.18
C TYR A 378 -16.07 13.35 7.15
N LEU A 379 -16.40 14.57 6.68
CA LEU A 379 -15.93 15.82 7.27
C LEU A 379 -17.06 16.84 7.39
N TYR A 380 -16.94 17.74 8.36
CA TYR A 380 -17.77 18.94 8.43
C TYR A 380 -17.41 19.90 7.29
N GLU A 381 -18.44 20.45 6.64
CA GLU A 381 -18.26 21.46 5.60
C GLU A 381 -18.02 22.83 6.23
N TRP A 382 -16.77 23.31 6.16
CA TRP A 382 -16.40 24.65 6.58
C TRP A 382 -16.93 25.70 5.58
N ALA A 383 -17.48 26.82 6.09
CA ALA A 383 -18.04 27.87 5.26
C ALA A 383 -17.18 29.15 5.28
N ASN A 384 -16.99 29.75 6.44
CA ASN A 384 -16.24 30.99 6.66
C ASN A 384 -16.02 31.24 8.16
N PHE A 385 -15.69 32.48 8.53
CA PHE A 385 -15.65 32.97 9.90
C PHE A 385 -16.88 33.85 10.18
N ASN A 386 -17.37 33.85 11.42
CA ASN A 386 -18.37 34.83 11.87
C ASN A 386 -17.72 36.19 12.18
N ASP A 387 -18.53 37.20 12.60
CA ASP A 387 -18.08 38.55 12.92
C ASP A 387 -17.12 38.62 14.12
N GLN A 388 -17.03 37.53 14.91
CA GLN A 388 -16.09 37.40 16.03
C GLN A 388 -14.87 36.52 15.66
N GLY A 389 -14.76 36.09 14.40
CA GLY A 389 -13.65 35.29 13.91
C GLY A 389 -13.71 33.81 14.31
N ALA A 390 -14.87 33.30 14.74
CA ALA A 390 -15.07 31.85 14.96
C ALA A 390 -15.38 31.12 13.66
N ASN A 391 -14.93 29.87 13.54
CA ASN A 391 -15.26 29.00 12.41
C ASN A 391 -16.75 28.75 12.31
N LEU A 392 -17.30 28.85 11.12
CA LEU A 392 -18.67 28.49 10.78
C LEU A 392 -18.68 27.27 9.88
N TYR A 393 -19.53 26.34 10.24
CA TYR A 393 -19.79 25.08 9.53
C TYR A 393 -21.24 25.07 9.06
N LYS A 394 -21.52 24.31 8.01
CA LYS A 394 -22.83 24.26 7.39
C LYS A 394 -23.66 23.13 7.97
N HIS A 395 -24.89 23.45 8.43
CA HIS A 395 -25.90 22.44 8.71
C HIS A 395 -26.40 21.79 7.41
N GLN A 396 -26.33 20.47 7.30
CA GLN A 396 -26.75 19.76 6.09
C GLN A 396 -28.28 19.72 5.92
N SER A 397 -29.03 19.82 7.00
CA SER A 397 -30.50 19.76 6.97
C SER A 397 -31.17 20.98 6.36
N ASN A 398 -30.60 22.18 6.55
CA ASN A 398 -31.23 23.45 6.15
C ASN A 398 -30.27 24.46 5.56
N GLY A 399 -28.97 24.18 5.49
CA GLY A 399 -27.94 25.07 4.96
C GLY A 399 -27.57 26.25 5.85
N SER A 400 -28.11 26.38 7.07
CA SER A 400 -27.72 27.43 8.01
C SER A 400 -26.30 27.22 8.52
N LEU A 401 -25.68 28.28 9.05
CA LEU A 401 -24.32 28.25 9.57
C LEU A 401 -24.30 28.13 11.09
N THR A 402 -23.37 27.34 11.61
CA THR A 402 -23.22 27.08 13.04
C THR A 402 -21.75 27.01 13.44
N THR A 403 -21.44 27.39 14.67
CA THR A 403 -20.11 27.15 15.29
C THR A 403 -20.02 25.79 15.95
N ASN A 404 -21.14 25.04 16.05
CA ASN A 404 -21.20 23.75 16.73
C ASN A 404 -21.98 22.72 15.89
N PRO A 405 -21.39 22.18 14.81
CA PRO A 405 -22.02 21.18 13.97
C PRO A 405 -22.22 19.87 14.72
N GLY A 406 -23.29 19.14 14.38
CA GLY A 406 -23.61 17.80 14.91
C GLY A 406 -23.15 16.69 13.97
N ALA A 407 -23.28 15.44 14.42
CA ALA A 407 -22.90 14.28 13.62
C ALA A 407 -23.65 14.18 12.26
N ASP A 408 -24.86 14.72 12.19
CA ASP A 408 -25.67 14.75 10.97
C ASP A 408 -25.18 15.79 9.93
N ASP A 409 -24.23 16.63 10.30
CA ASP A 409 -23.64 17.65 9.42
C ASP A 409 -22.37 17.17 8.69
N LEU A 410 -21.93 15.94 8.98
CA LEU A 410 -20.80 15.33 8.30
C LEU A 410 -21.16 14.95 6.85
N VAL A 411 -20.30 15.28 5.91
CA VAL A 411 -20.49 14.98 4.48
C VAL A 411 -19.37 14.12 3.92
N THR A 412 -19.70 13.31 2.91
CA THR A 412 -18.71 12.57 2.15
C THR A 412 -18.06 13.49 1.13
N LYS A 413 -16.74 13.71 1.22
CA LYS A 413 -16.00 14.64 0.36
C LYS A 413 -14.60 14.12 0.06
N GLY A 414 -14.08 14.43 -1.13
CA GLY A 414 -12.72 14.10 -1.52
C GLY A 414 -12.42 12.59 -1.58
N GLN A 415 -11.20 12.26 -1.91
CA GLN A 415 -10.70 10.88 -1.96
C GLN A 415 -9.20 10.82 -1.74
N ALA A 416 -8.75 9.78 -1.04
CA ALA A 416 -7.34 9.60 -0.72
C ALA A 416 -6.50 9.11 -1.90
N GLU A 417 -7.09 8.33 -2.81
CA GLU A 417 -6.39 7.74 -3.95
C GLU A 417 -6.46 8.63 -5.19
N PRO A 418 -5.36 8.73 -5.99
CA PRO A 418 -5.38 9.52 -7.20
C PRO A 418 -6.23 8.87 -8.30
N ASN A 419 -6.91 9.70 -9.11
CA ASN A 419 -7.57 9.22 -10.31
C ASN A 419 -6.59 8.98 -11.46
N TRP A 420 -5.57 9.84 -11.60
CA TRP A 420 -4.55 9.72 -12.63
C TRP A 420 -3.17 9.56 -12.03
N THR A 421 -2.42 8.64 -12.59
CA THR A 421 -0.97 8.51 -12.33
C THR A 421 -0.21 8.53 -13.64
N PHE A 422 0.95 9.20 -13.64
CA PHE A 422 1.82 9.32 -14.80
C PHE A 422 3.25 8.99 -14.42
N GLY A 423 3.94 8.30 -15.33
CA GLY A 423 5.37 8.10 -15.28
C GLY A 423 5.96 8.47 -16.65
N TRP A 424 6.87 9.44 -16.68
CA TRP A 424 7.51 9.87 -17.92
C TRP A 424 9.02 9.77 -17.81
N ASN A 425 9.57 8.82 -18.56
CA ASN A 425 11.00 8.57 -18.64
C ASN A 425 11.58 9.10 -19.96
N ASN A 426 12.71 9.80 -19.91
CA ASN A 426 13.43 10.30 -21.06
C ASN A 426 14.91 9.94 -20.94
N THR A 427 15.47 9.41 -22.00
CA THR A 427 16.90 9.12 -22.14
C THR A 427 17.44 9.88 -23.33
N PHE A 428 18.39 10.75 -23.06
CA PHE A 428 19.14 11.49 -24.10
C PHE A 428 20.55 10.96 -24.13
N THR A 429 21.03 10.60 -25.32
CA THR A 429 22.38 10.09 -25.54
C THR A 429 23.12 10.99 -26.53
N TRP A 430 24.30 11.43 -26.15
CA TRP A 430 25.18 12.20 -27.00
C TRP A 430 26.61 11.72 -26.85
N LYS A 431 27.12 11.03 -27.88
CA LYS A 431 28.44 10.37 -27.82
C LYS A 431 28.54 9.49 -26.56
N ASN A 432 29.42 9.86 -25.64
CA ASN A 432 29.66 9.12 -24.38
C ASN A 432 28.79 9.59 -23.20
N TRP A 433 27.92 10.59 -23.40
CA TRP A 433 27.03 11.11 -22.40
C TRP A 433 25.64 10.45 -22.47
N THR A 434 25.07 10.14 -21.32
CA THR A 434 23.69 9.71 -21.21
C THR A 434 23.04 10.51 -20.09
N LEU A 435 21.94 11.21 -20.41
CA LEU A 435 21.09 11.90 -19.44
C LEU A 435 19.75 11.16 -19.35
N ASN A 436 19.39 10.73 -18.14
CA ASN A 436 18.08 10.16 -17.83
C ASN A 436 17.28 11.13 -16.96
N LEU A 437 16.01 11.31 -17.32
CA LEU A 437 15.03 12.10 -16.57
C LEU A 437 13.82 11.24 -16.30
N PHE A 438 13.40 11.13 -15.04
CA PHE A 438 12.16 10.47 -14.68
C PHE A 438 11.26 11.43 -13.89
N ILE A 439 10.09 11.68 -14.46
CA ILE A 439 9.04 12.52 -13.88
C ILE A 439 7.87 11.61 -13.53
N ASN A 440 7.34 11.75 -12.32
CA ASN A 440 6.07 11.12 -11.96
C ASN A 440 5.04 12.16 -11.53
N ALA A 441 3.77 11.84 -11.72
CA ALA A 441 2.67 12.67 -11.28
C ALA A 441 1.52 11.81 -10.75
N ALA A 442 0.81 12.34 -9.76
CA ALA A 442 -0.45 11.80 -9.27
C ALA A 442 -1.45 12.95 -9.15
N LEU A 443 -2.64 12.81 -9.75
CA LEU A 443 -3.65 13.86 -9.84
C LEU A 443 -5.00 13.36 -9.36
N GLY A 444 -5.76 14.25 -8.72
CA GLY A 444 -7.12 13.97 -8.24
C GLY A 444 -7.14 13.16 -6.93
N GLN A 445 -6.18 13.42 -6.06
CA GLN A 445 -6.12 12.91 -4.70
C GLN A 445 -6.15 14.05 -3.69
N ASP A 446 -6.75 13.81 -2.54
CA ASP A 446 -6.81 14.73 -1.43
C ASP A 446 -6.04 14.18 -0.21
N ARG A 447 -5.56 15.08 0.64
CA ARG A 447 -4.95 14.74 1.94
C ARG A 447 -5.57 15.58 3.04
N LEU A 448 -5.97 14.92 4.12
CA LEU A 448 -6.32 15.61 5.36
C LEU A 448 -5.02 15.99 6.08
N ASN A 449 -4.70 17.28 6.09
CA ASN A 449 -3.45 17.81 6.64
C ASN A 449 -3.60 18.03 8.16
N VAL A 450 -3.46 16.95 8.93
CA VAL A 450 -3.55 16.97 10.40
C VAL A 450 -2.39 17.75 11.02
N SER A 451 -1.23 17.75 10.37
CA SER A 451 -0.09 18.55 10.81
C SER A 451 -0.41 20.04 10.77
N ARG A 452 -1.06 20.51 9.70
CA ARG A 452 -1.54 21.89 9.61
C ARG A 452 -2.62 22.19 10.64
N TYR A 453 -3.55 21.25 10.89
CA TYR A 453 -4.53 21.38 11.99
C TYR A 453 -3.82 21.53 13.33
N ALA A 454 -2.90 20.64 13.68
CA ALA A 454 -2.21 20.60 14.96
C ALA A 454 -1.42 21.87 15.25
N MET A 455 -0.81 22.47 14.21
CA MET A 455 0.01 23.68 14.33
C MET A 455 -0.76 24.98 14.00
N GLY A 456 -1.88 24.88 13.32
CA GLY A 456 -2.69 26.03 12.89
C GLY A 456 -3.87 26.34 13.80
N SER A 457 -4.35 25.36 14.56
CA SER A 457 -5.57 25.53 15.37
C SER A 457 -5.38 26.36 16.64
N MET A 458 -4.15 26.55 17.12
CA MET A 458 -3.74 27.28 18.35
C MET A 458 -4.49 26.89 19.64
N THR A 459 -5.61 26.20 19.55
CA THR A 459 -6.41 25.67 20.65
C THR A 459 -6.28 24.15 20.80
N GLY A 460 -5.50 23.52 19.92
CA GLY A 460 -5.35 22.07 19.82
C GLY A 460 -4.38 21.45 20.83
N VAL A 461 -4.14 20.16 20.65
CA VAL A 461 -3.33 19.30 21.52
C VAL A 461 -1.87 19.78 21.63
N TYR A 462 -1.36 20.48 20.61
CA TYR A 462 0.03 20.97 20.54
C TYR A 462 0.15 22.48 20.79
N ARG A 463 -0.37 22.95 21.90
CA ARG A 463 -0.41 24.40 22.29
C ARG A 463 0.92 25.15 22.23
N PHE A 464 2.04 24.44 22.12
CA PHE A 464 3.39 25.04 22.19
C PHE A 464 4.08 25.13 20.83
N ILE A 465 3.45 24.66 19.75
CA ILE A 465 4.01 24.69 18.39
C ILE A 465 2.94 25.27 17.47
N SER A 466 3.24 26.39 16.84
CA SER A 466 2.32 27.11 15.96
C SER A 466 3.01 27.50 14.68
N LEU A 467 2.29 27.42 13.56
CA LEU A 467 2.74 28.01 12.30
C LEU A 467 2.77 29.54 12.44
N SER A 468 3.79 30.19 11.92
CA SER A 468 3.84 31.66 11.85
C SER A 468 2.63 32.25 11.10
N ASP A 469 2.23 31.57 10.03
CA ASP A 469 1.04 31.91 9.24
C ASP A 469 -0.25 31.88 10.07
N ALA A 470 -0.39 30.91 10.99
CA ALA A 470 -1.55 30.81 11.86
C ALA A 470 -1.69 32.04 12.75
N TYR A 471 -0.59 32.69 13.09
CA TYR A 471 -0.61 33.95 13.83
C TYR A 471 -0.85 35.16 12.90
N TYR A 472 0.00 35.35 11.89
CA TYR A 472 -0.04 36.55 11.05
C TYR A 472 -1.25 36.62 10.11
N LYS A 473 -1.80 35.47 9.68
CA LYS A 473 -2.99 35.40 8.83
C LYS A 473 -4.27 35.06 9.61
N SER A 474 -4.24 35.17 10.93
CA SER A 474 -5.44 35.01 11.77
C SER A 474 -6.40 36.17 11.64
N TRP A 475 -7.66 35.94 11.96
CA TRP A 475 -8.71 36.96 12.05
C TRP A 475 -8.29 38.15 12.88
N ASP A 476 -7.57 37.95 13.99
CA ASP A 476 -7.15 39.02 14.90
C ASP A 476 -6.08 39.95 14.33
N LYS A 477 -5.28 39.48 13.39
CA LYS A 477 -4.08 40.14 12.88
C LYS A 477 -4.23 40.78 11.52
N VAL A 478 -5.06 40.23 10.65
CA VAL A 478 -5.30 40.81 9.32
C VAL A 478 -6.10 42.10 9.41
N ALA A 479 -5.75 43.10 8.60
CA ALA A 479 -6.45 44.38 8.53
C ALA A 479 -7.85 44.22 7.92
N ASN A 480 -7.95 43.54 6.78
CA ASN A 480 -9.21 43.18 6.17
C ASN A 480 -9.59 41.75 6.59
N LYS A 481 -10.74 41.59 7.23
CA LYS A 481 -11.21 40.29 7.75
C LYS A 481 -11.48 39.26 6.67
N ALA A 482 -11.75 39.68 5.44
CA ALA A 482 -11.88 38.79 4.31
C ALA A 482 -10.56 38.05 3.92
N ASP A 483 -9.41 38.61 4.35
CA ASP A 483 -8.10 38.03 4.08
C ASP A 483 -7.66 37.03 5.18
N ALA A 484 -8.49 36.82 6.19
CA ALA A 484 -8.20 35.86 7.26
C ALA A 484 -8.17 34.44 6.71
N VAL A 485 -7.08 33.70 7.00
CA VAL A 485 -6.89 32.29 6.68
C VAL A 485 -7.16 31.41 7.90
N TYR A 486 -6.98 31.93 9.09
CA TYR A 486 -7.18 31.21 10.36
C TYR A 486 -8.12 31.99 11.27
N ALA A 487 -8.84 31.24 12.08
CA ALA A 487 -9.79 31.78 13.04
C ALA A 487 -9.14 32.68 14.11
N SER A 488 -9.97 33.39 14.86
CA SER A 488 -9.52 34.22 15.99
C SER A 488 -8.91 33.38 17.11
N HIS A 489 -7.77 33.80 17.65
CA HIS A 489 -7.15 33.18 18.83
C HIS A 489 -7.80 33.61 20.15
N LYS A 490 -8.56 34.70 20.13
CA LYS A 490 -9.14 35.32 21.33
C LYS A 490 -10.54 34.83 21.61
N ASN A 491 -11.17 34.21 20.63
CA ASN A 491 -12.53 33.74 20.77
C ASN A 491 -12.56 32.33 21.42
N SER A 492 -13.12 32.25 22.63
CA SER A 492 -13.27 30.97 23.36
C SER A 492 -14.23 30.00 22.70
N ASP A 493 -15.16 30.49 21.88
CA ASP A 493 -16.15 29.68 21.14
C ASP A 493 -15.60 29.19 19.80
N ASN A 494 -14.34 29.52 19.50
CA ASN A 494 -13.67 29.07 18.30
C ASN A 494 -13.32 27.61 18.41
N ARG A 495 -14.17 26.75 17.85
CA ARG A 495 -13.93 25.33 17.74
C ARG A 495 -13.31 25.02 16.38
N ASN A 496 -12.06 24.59 16.42
CA ASN A 496 -11.39 24.01 15.27
C ASN A 496 -11.64 22.49 15.30
N TYR A 497 -12.50 22.00 14.43
CA TYR A 497 -12.74 20.56 14.31
C TYR A 497 -11.66 19.94 13.44
N PRO A 498 -10.93 18.90 13.91
CA PRO A 498 -9.93 18.19 13.11
C PRO A 498 -10.56 17.44 11.93
N ASP A 499 -11.82 17.07 12.06
CA ASP A 499 -12.68 16.42 11.08
C ASP A 499 -13.45 17.45 10.22
N SER A 500 -12.79 18.53 9.80
CA SER A 500 -13.31 19.55 8.90
C SER A 500 -12.58 19.54 7.56
N ASP A 501 -13.30 19.81 6.49
CA ASP A 501 -12.75 19.98 5.14
C ASP A 501 -11.87 21.23 4.97
N PHE A 502 -11.84 22.13 5.97
CA PHE A 502 -10.86 23.21 6.05
C PHE A 502 -9.40 22.71 6.01
N TRP A 503 -9.18 21.49 6.49
CA TRP A 503 -7.87 20.84 6.53
C TRP A 503 -7.65 19.84 5.38
N LEU A 504 -8.68 19.63 4.54
CA LEU A 504 -8.60 18.79 3.36
C LEU A 504 -8.02 19.58 2.19
N GLU A 505 -6.90 19.12 1.65
CA GLU A 505 -6.16 19.80 0.59
C GLU A 505 -6.00 18.92 -0.65
N ASP A 506 -6.06 19.56 -1.84
CA ASP A 506 -5.64 18.91 -3.09
C ASP A 506 -4.15 18.58 -3.01
N ALA A 507 -3.84 17.29 -2.98
CA ALA A 507 -2.48 16.76 -2.91
C ALA A 507 -1.99 16.25 -4.27
N SER A 508 -2.59 16.70 -5.35
CA SER A 508 -2.08 16.46 -6.70
C SER A 508 -0.68 17.02 -6.86
N PHE A 509 0.19 16.28 -7.53
CA PHE A 509 1.57 16.72 -7.72
C PHE A 509 2.19 16.25 -9.04
N VAL A 510 3.24 16.94 -9.44
CA VAL A 510 4.22 16.53 -10.45
C VAL A 510 5.62 16.62 -9.84
N LYS A 511 6.38 15.54 -9.88
CA LYS A 511 7.69 15.44 -9.23
C LYS A 511 8.79 15.02 -10.21
N LEU A 512 9.92 15.72 -10.21
CA LEU A 512 11.15 15.22 -10.82
C LEU A 512 11.77 14.20 -9.86
N LYS A 513 11.43 12.92 -10.11
CA LYS A 513 11.76 11.80 -9.23
C LYS A 513 13.22 11.39 -9.32
N ASN A 514 13.77 11.44 -10.54
CA ASN A 514 15.17 11.12 -10.79
C ASN A 514 15.71 11.92 -11.97
N ILE A 515 16.93 12.40 -11.82
CA ILE A 515 17.79 12.88 -12.90
C ILE A 515 19.15 12.23 -12.73
N SER A 516 19.71 11.66 -13.80
CA SER A 516 21.05 11.10 -13.77
C SER A 516 21.82 11.43 -15.04
N LEU A 517 23.05 11.87 -14.87
CA LEU A 517 24.01 12.13 -15.94
C LEU A 517 25.15 11.12 -15.83
N THR A 518 25.39 10.39 -16.90
CA THR A 518 26.43 9.36 -16.99
C THR A 518 27.40 9.69 -18.10
N TYR A 519 28.67 9.52 -17.84
CA TYR A 519 29.74 9.66 -18.83
C TYR A 519 30.56 8.36 -18.93
N ASN A 520 30.65 7.81 -20.13
CA ASN A 520 31.38 6.57 -20.41
C ASN A 520 32.73 6.87 -21.04
N ILE A 521 33.82 6.48 -20.40
CA ILE A 521 35.18 6.55 -20.92
C ILE A 521 35.56 5.14 -21.40
N PRO A 522 35.60 4.90 -22.71
CA PRO A 522 35.85 3.57 -23.24
C PRO A 522 37.30 3.10 -22.98
N LYS A 523 37.48 1.78 -22.82
CA LYS A 523 38.77 1.11 -22.61
C LYS A 523 39.83 1.52 -23.64
N LYS A 524 39.39 1.86 -24.85
CA LYS A 524 40.30 2.39 -25.91
C LYS A 524 41.06 3.65 -25.46
N ILE A 525 40.48 4.49 -24.62
CA ILE A 525 41.09 5.70 -24.07
C ILE A 525 41.93 5.38 -22.85
N THR A 526 41.39 4.65 -21.91
CA THR A 526 41.99 4.33 -20.60
C THR A 526 43.08 3.27 -20.70
N LYS A 527 43.03 2.43 -21.74
CA LYS A 527 43.88 1.24 -22.01
C LYS A 527 43.75 0.11 -20.97
N VAL A 528 42.96 0.28 -19.90
CA VAL A 528 42.85 -0.66 -18.79
C VAL A 528 41.44 -1.18 -18.64
N ALA A 529 40.44 -0.30 -18.56
CA ALA A 529 39.05 -0.62 -18.27
C ALA A 529 38.09 0.37 -18.95
N ASP A 530 36.86 -0.03 -19.18
CA ASP A 530 35.78 0.93 -19.44
C ASP A 530 35.37 1.58 -18.12
N ILE A 531 35.41 2.90 -18.04
CA ILE A 531 35.07 3.66 -16.84
C ILE A 531 33.74 4.37 -17.06
N GLN A 532 32.77 4.12 -16.21
CA GLN A 532 31.51 4.84 -16.18
C GLN A 532 31.46 5.73 -14.96
N LEU A 533 31.32 7.03 -15.16
CA LEU A 533 31.11 8.03 -14.12
C LEU A 533 29.65 8.45 -14.13
N SER A 534 28.99 8.49 -12.97
CA SER A 534 27.59 8.88 -12.87
C SER A 534 27.35 9.85 -11.71
N VAL A 535 26.46 10.81 -11.95
CA VAL A 535 25.90 11.71 -10.95
C VAL A 535 24.40 11.64 -11.05
N SER A 536 23.73 11.42 -9.95
CA SER A 536 22.26 11.40 -9.92
C SER A 536 21.70 12.19 -8.75
N ALA A 537 20.51 12.75 -8.95
CA ALA A 537 19.73 13.40 -7.93
C ALA A 537 18.31 12.84 -7.91
N GLN A 538 17.80 12.54 -6.72
CA GLN A 538 16.43 12.02 -6.53
C GLN A 538 15.58 13.03 -5.77
N ASN A 539 14.27 13.05 -6.09
CA ASN A 539 13.27 13.91 -5.45
C ASN A 539 13.66 15.41 -5.48
N LEU A 540 14.18 15.87 -6.63
CA LEU A 540 14.85 17.18 -6.74
C LEU A 540 13.87 18.33 -6.50
N PHE A 541 12.68 18.26 -7.11
CA PHE A 541 11.60 19.21 -6.83
C PHE A 541 10.22 18.59 -7.06
N THR A 542 9.22 19.17 -6.40
CA THR A 542 7.81 18.81 -6.48
C THR A 542 6.97 20.05 -6.76
N LEU A 543 6.10 19.97 -7.75
CA LEU A 543 5.07 20.97 -8.04
C LEU A 543 3.75 20.48 -7.48
N THR A 544 3.20 21.17 -6.50
CA THR A 544 1.96 20.83 -5.81
C THR A 544 1.31 22.05 -5.19
N LYS A 545 0.01 21.99 -4.94
CA LYS A 545 -0.73 22.95 -4.11
C LYS A 545 -0.80 22.54 -2.64
N TYR A 546 -0.41 21.30 -2.35
CA TYR A 546 -0.42 20.77 -1.00
C TYR A 546 0.54 21.55 -0.09
N THR A 547 0.06 21.97 1.07
CA THR A 547 0.84 22.82 1.99
C THR A 547 1.65 22.02 3.01
N GLY A 548 1.45 20.70 3.11
CA GLY A 548 2.27 19.81 3.93
C GLY A 548 3.66 19.58 3.35
N MET A 549 4.47 18.78 4.03
CA MET A 549 5.88 18.59 3.66
C MET A 549 6.06 17.80 2.35
N ASP A 550 5.22 16.81 2.08
CA ASP A 550 5.29 16.01 0.86
C ASP A 550 3.90 15.44 0.51
N PRO A 551 3.37 15.67 -0.70
CA PRO A 551 2.07 15.13 -1.10
C PRO A 551 2.06 13.61 -1.29
N GLU A 552 3.23 12.95 -1.43
CA GLU A 552 3.37 11.48 -1.46
C GLU A 552 3.34 10.82 -0.08
N VAL A 553 3.19 11.61 0.98
CA VAL A 553 3.14 11.08 2.33
C VAL A 553 2.06 10.01 2.45
N TYR A 554 2.50 8.84 2.85
CA TYR A 554 1.63 7.74 3.24
C TYR A 554 1.41 7.85 4.75
N SER A 555 0.16 7.93 5.20
CA SER A 555 -0.10 7.84 6.63
C SER A 555 0.33 6.45 7.10
N GLU A 556 1.09 6.40 8.17
CA GLU A 556 1.51 5.13 8.76
C GLU A 556 0.28 4.25 9.02
N SER A 557 0.39 3.01 8.58
CA SER A 557 -0.67 2.01 8.59
C SER A 557 -1.22 1.65 9.98
N ASP A 558 -0.59 2.12 11.05
CA ASP A 558 -0.96 1.79 12.43
C ASP A 558 -2.35 2.31 12.82
N TYR A 559 -2.87 3.30 12.09
CA TYR A 559 -4.21 3.88 12.34
C TYR A 559 -5.24 3.53 11.26
N GLY A 560 -4.86 2.85 10.18
CA GLY A 560 -5.79 2.41 9.12
C GLY A 560 -6.41 3.53 8.27
N PHE A 561 -5.93 4.78 8.39
CA PHE A 561 -6.45 5.94 7.66
C PHE A 561 -5.61 6.25 6.43
N ASN A 562 -6.15 6.03 5.25
CA ASN A 562 -5.49 6.41 4.00
C ASN A 562 -5.67 7.91 3.71
N GLY A 563 -4.62 8.58 3.24
CA GLY A 563 -4.70 9.99 2.85
C GLY A 563 -4.71 11.00 4.02
N VAL A 564 -4.31 10.58 5.22
CA VAL A 564 -4.21 11.46 6.40
C VAL A 564 -2.74 11.73 6.70
N ASP A 565 -2.32 13.01 6.62
CA ASP A 565 -0.94 13.42 6.93
C ASP A 565 -0.80 13.82 8.40
N MET A 566 -0.14 12.97 9.17
CA MET A 566 0.12 13.14 10.60
C MET A 566 1.51 13.73 10.91
N GLY A 567 2.17 14.37 9.94
CA GLY A 567 3.52 14.87 10.08
C GLY A 567 4.58 13.83 9.74
N SER A 568 4.30 13.00 8.77
CA SER A 568 5.26 12.02 8.26
C SER A 568 6.52 12.70 7.73
N TYR A 569 7.65 12.05 7.94
CA TYR A 569 8.93 12.60 7.48
C TYR A 569 8.96 12.67 5.95
N PRO A 570 9.32 13.82 5.36
CA PRO A 570 9.33 13.98 3.90
C PRO A 570 10.40 13.11 3.26
N VAL A 571 10.16 12.70 2.02
CA VAL A 571 11.14 11.96 1.24
C VAL A 571 12.37 12.84 0.98
N PRO A 572 13.60 12.40 1.35
CA PRO A 572 14.79 13.22 1.23
C PRO A 572 15.21 13.45 -0.23
N ARG A 573 15.83 14.59 -0.49
CA ARG A 573 16.61 14.79 -1.71
C ARG A 573 17.93 14.05 -1.56
N THR A 574 18.22 13.16 -2.51
CA THR A 574 19.43 12.33 -2.45
C THR A 574 20.32 12.63 -3.65
N PHE A 575 21.59 12.86 -3.42
CA PHE A 575 22.61 13.02 -4.47
C PHE A 575 23.57 11.84 -4.39
N THR A 576 23.78 11.17 -5.52
CA THR A 576 24.65 10.00 -5.60
C THR A 576 25.73 10.20 -6.67
N PHE A 577 26.96 9.91 -6.30
CA PHE A 577 28.09 9.87 -7.21
C PHE A 577 28.53 8.41 -7.35
N GLY A 578 28.67 7.93 -8.58
CA GLY A 578 29.02 6.55 -8.84
C GLY A 578 30.17 6.44 -9.84
N MET A 579 31.01 5.41 -9.64
CA MET A 579 32.03 4.99 -10.60
C MET A 579 31.97 3.49 -10.78
N LYS A 580 31.89 3.03 -12.02
CA LYS A 580 31.94 1.61 -12.38
C LYS A 580 33.12 1.35 -13.29
N LEU A 581 33.89 0.33 -12.98
CA LEU A 581 35.05 -0.13 -13.77
C LEU A 581 34.73 -1.51 -14.35
N ASN A 582 34.81 -1.65 -15.67
CA ASN A 582 34.70 -2.93 -16.38
C ASN A 582 36.03 -3.22 -17.06
N PHE A 583 36.76 -4.22 -16.59
CA PHE A 583 38.09 -4.61 -17.07
C PHE A 583 38.07 -5.48 -18.32
#